data_fa3e131c95a5934bbcddd8e2b3bdd35b
#
_entry.id   fa3e131c95a5934bbcddd8e2b3bdd35b
#
_cell.length_a   1.000
_cell.length_b   1.000
_cell.length_c   1.000
_cell.angle_alpha   90.00
_cell.angle_beta   90.00
_cell.angle_gamma   90.00
#
_symmetry.space_group_name_H-M   'P 1'
#
loop_
_entity.id
_entity.type
_entity.pdbx_description
1 polymer ?
#
loop_
_entity_poly.entity_id
_entity_poly.type
_entity_poly.pdbx_seq_one_letter_code
_entity_poly.pdbx_strand_id
1 'polypeptide(L)'
;MTLIVTPEVLRTTQQAIETALQHAASIANGYLSSHEGIGSAVWGGQAQLASVNTAGQINLELQQIITGGTRLAHGLSQAASMIESHEGDSARSLTAFAAGA
;
A
#
# COMPACT_ATOMS: atom_id res chain seq x y z
N MET A 1 -7.00 -26.61 -8.49
CA MET A 1 -7.45 -25.63 -7.49
C MET A 1 -8.03 -24.43 -8.22
N THR A 2 -9.22 -24.01 -7.83
CA THR A 2 -9.85 -22.83 -8.43
C THR A 2 -9.56 -21.62 -7.54
N LEU A 3 -8.93 -20.59 -8.12
CA LEU A 3 -8.72 -19.33 -7.43
C LEU A 3 -9.98 -18.48 -7.57
N ILE A 4 -10.61 -18.18 -6.46
CA ILE A 4 -11.79 -17.32 -6.45
C ILE A 4 -11.36 -15.93 -6.04
N VAL A 5 -11.52 -14.97 -6.94
CA VAL A 5 -11.23 -13.56 -6.68
C VAL A 5 -12.57 -12.83 -6.63
N THR A 6 -12.92 -12.33 -5.46
CA THR A 6 -14.16 -11.59 -5.23
C THR A 6 -13.83 -10.13 -4.93
N PRO A 7 -14.78 -9.20 -5.14
CA PRO A 7 -14.60 -7.81 -4.72
C PRO A 7 -14.25 -7.69 -3.24
N GLU A 8 -14.84 -8.50 -2.40
CA GLU A 8 -14.57 -8.51 -0.97
C GLU A 8 -13.12 -8.87 -0.66
N VAL A 9 -12.58 -9.91 -1.31
CA VAL A 9 -11.18 -10.31 -1.17
C VAL A 9 -10.25 -9.21 -1.63
N LEU A 10 -10.55 -8.55 -2.74
CA LEU A 10 -9.75 -7.44 -3.26
C LEU A 10 -9.74 -6.26 -2.29
N ARG A 11 -10.87 -5.91 -1.71
CA ARG A 11 -10.97 -4.80 -0.75
C ARG A 11 -10.26 -5.13 0.55
N THR A 12 -10.38 -6.35 1.03
CA THR A 12 -9.66 -6.81 2.24
C THR A 12 -8.16 -6.75 2.01
N THR A 13 -7.69 -7.20 0.84
CA THR A 13 -6.28 -7.14 0.47
C THR A 13 -5.80 -5.69 0.34
N GLN A 14 -6.60 -4.82 -0.26
CA GLN A 14 -6.30 -3.39 -0.33
C GLN A 14 -6.09 -2.79 1.06
N GLN A 15 -7.01 -3.04 1.98
CA GLN A 15 -6.93 -2.52 3.34
C GLN A 15 -5.69 -3.03 4.08
N ALA A 16 -5.37 -4.31 3.89
CA ALA A 16 -4.17 -4.91 4.49
C ALA A 16 -2.90 -4.24 3.96
N ILE A 17 -2.83 -3.96 2.66
CA ILE A 17 -1.70 -3.26 2.04
C ILE A 17 -1.59 -1.84 2.59
N GLU A 18 -2.68 -1.09 2.64
CA GLU A 18 -2.70 0.28 3.16
C GLU A 18 -2.23 0.34 4.62
N THR A 19 -2.70 -0.58 5.45
CA THR A 19 -2.28 -0.66 6.85
C THR A 19 -0.79 -0.98 6.96
N ALA A 20 -0.29 -1.93 6.16
CA ALA A 20 1.13 -2.28 6.14
C ALA A 20 2.00 -1.11 5.69
N LEU A 21 1.56 -0.34 4.70
CA LEU A 21 2.28 0.84 4.21
C LEU A 21 2.34 1.95 5.25
N GLN A 22 1.24 2.21 5.97
CA GLN A 22 1.22 3.17 7.06
C GLN A 22 2.17 2.77 8.18
N HIS A 23 2.20 1.50 8.52
CA HIS A 23 3.10 0.96 9.54
C HIS A 23 4.57 1.10 9.11
N ALA A 24 4.88 0.76 7.87
CA ALA A 24 6.22 0.91 7.32
C ALA A 24 6.68 2.37 7.33
N ALA A 25 5.81 3.31 6.96
CA ALA A 25 6.12 4.73 6.97
C ALA A 25 6.42 5.22 8.40
N SER A 26 5.65 4.78 9.38
CA SER A 26 5.85 5.13 10.78
C SER A 26 7.19 4.61 11.30
N ILE A 27 7.54 3.36 10.99
CA ILE A 27 8.83 2.77 11.39
C ILE A 27 9.99 3.53 10.74
N ALA A 28 9.90 3.84 9.45
CA ALA A 28 10.95 4.55 8.73
C ALA A 28 11.17 5.94 9.30
N ASN A 29 10.11 6.68 9.60
CA ASN A 29 10.21 8.02 10.19
C ASN A 29 10.80 7.96 11.60
N GLY A 30 10.41 6.97 12.40
CA GLY A 30 10.96 6.77 13.73
C GLY A 30 12.45 6.44 13.71
N TYR A 31 12.86 5.61 12.76
CA TYR A 31 14.27 5.25 12.60
C TYR A 31 15.12 6.47 12.22
N LEU A 32 14.68 7.25 11.26
CA LEU A 32 15.39 8.46 10.83
C LEU A 32 15.48 9.48 11.98
N SER A 33 14.38 9.72 12.68
CA SER A 33 14.36 10.63 13.83
C SER A 33 15.32 10.18 14.93
N SER A 34 15.40 8.89 15.21
CA SER A 34 16.35 8.34 16.18
C SER A 34 17.80 8.60 15.80
N HIS A 35 18.12 8.44 14.50
CA HIS A 35 19.47 8.71 14.00
C HIS A 35 19.84 10.19 14.10
N GLU A 36 18.96 11.07 13.73
CA GLU A 36 19.15 12.52 13.83
C GLU A 36 19.30 12.97 15.29
N GLY A 37 18.55 12.34 16.20
CA GLY A 37 18.55 12.69 17.62
C GLY A 37 19.79 12.28 18.39
N ILE A 38 20.59 11.31 17.90
CA ILE A 38 21.79 10.84 18.59
C ILE A 38 22.85 11.94 18.69
N GLY A 39 23.09 12.66 17.62
CA GLY A 39 24.00 13.78 17.60
C GLY A 39 25.47 13.38 17.47
N SER A 40 26.29 14.34 17.02
CA SER A 40 27.72 14.11 16.73
C SER A 40 28.57 13.87 17.98
N ALA A 41 28.12 14.32 19.14
CA ALA A 41 28.84 14.11 20.39
C ALA A 41 28.93 12.62 20.79
N VAL A 42 27.94 11.81 20.38
CA VAL A 42 27.92 10.37 20.69
C VAL A 42 28.63 9.56 19.62
N TRP A 43 28.46 9.92 18.35
CA TRP A 43 28.94 9.13 17.20
C TRP A 43 30.27 9.60 16.65
N GLY A 44 30.69 10.85 16.94
CA GLY A 44 31.71 11.54 16.17
C GLY A 44 31.16 12.02 14.83
N GLY A 45 31.65 13.16 14.35
CA GLY A 45 31.04 13.89 13.24
C GLY A 45 30.85 13.11 11.95
N GLN A 46 31.89 12.39 11.49
CA GLN A 46 31.84 11.65 10.23
C GLN A 46 30.95 10.40 10.32
N ALA A 47 31.05 9.67 11.42
CA ALA A 47 30.24 8.47 11.63
C ALA A 47 28.75 8.82 11.71
N GLN A 48 28.41 9.88 12.41
CA GLN A 48 27.04 10.37 12.47
C GLN A 48 26.53 10.78 11.09
N LEU A 49 27.32 11.55 10.35
CA LEU A 49 26.92 12.01 9.01
C LEU A 49 26.69 10.84 8.06
N ALA A 50 27.57 9.84 8.07
CA ALA A 50 27.40 8.64 7.27
C ALA A 50 26.13 7.87 7.66
N SER A 51 25.85 7.74 8.95
CA SER A 51 24.66 7.06 9.45
C SER A 51 23.39 7.79 9.06
N VAL A 52 23.34 9.11 9.20
CA VAL A 52 22.18 9.92 8.79
C VAL A 52 21.97 9.85 7.29
N ASN A 53 23.03 9.91 6.50
CA ASN A 53 22.93 9.79 5.05
C ASN A 53 22.39 8.43 4.62
N THR A 54 22.86 7.35 5.23
CA THR A 54 22.36 6.00 4.96
C THR A 54 20.88 5.87 5.36
N ALA A 55 20.53 6.35 6.55
CA ALA A 55 19.13 6.35 7.00
C ALA A 55 18.23 7.16 6.06
N GLY A 56 18.73 8.30 5.58
CA GLY A 56 18.01 9.13 4.60
C GLY A 56 17.78 8.41 3.28
N GLN A 57 18.78 7.70 2.77
CA GLN A 57 18.63 6.89 1.55
C GLN A 57 17.63 5.76 1.73
N ILE A 58 17.70 5.06 2.83
CA ILE A 58 16.73 3.99 3.15
C ILE A 58 15.32 4.57 3.21
N ASN A 59 15.16 5.74 3.83
CA ASN A 59 13.86 6.41 3.89
C ASN A 59 13.32 6.75 2.48
N LEU A 60 14.17 7.25 1.59
CA LEU A 60 13.77 7.53 0.21
C LEU A 60 13.33 6.28 -0.53
N GLU A 61 14.06 5.18 -0.38
CA GLU A 61 13.69 3.90 -0.98
C GLU A 61 12.36 3.38 -0.43
N LEU A 62 12.14 3.50 0.87
CA LEU A 62 10.87 3.14 1.50
C LEU A 62 9.71 4.00 0.99
N GLN A 63 9.93 5.29 0.76
CA GLN A 63 8.92 6.16 0.17
C GLN A 63 8.54 5.72 -1.25
N GLN A 64 9.49 5.25 -2.03
CA GLN A 64 9.23 4.68 -3.36
C GLN A 64 8.40 3.41 -3.26
N ILE A 65 8.70 2.54 -2.32
CA ILE A 65 7.94 1.31 -2.06
C ILE A 65 6.50 1.65 -1.62
N ILE A 66 6.35 2.63 -0.75
CA ILE A 66 5.04 3.10 -0.27
C ILE A 66 4.22 3.65 -1.44
N THR A 67 4.83 4.45 -2.31
CA THR A 67 4.18 4.97 -3.51
C THR A 67 3.70 3.84 -4.42
N GLY A 68 4.55 2.85 -4.68
CA GLY A 68 4.20 1.69 -5.49
C GLY A 68 3.10 0.85 -4.86
N GLY A 69 3.17 0.63 -3.55
CA GLY A 69 2.15 -0.10 -2.82
C GLY A 69 0.80 0.63 -2.79
N THR A 70 0.83 1.95 -2.69
CA THR A 70 -0.39 2.77 -2.75
C THR A 70 -1.05 2.66 -4.12
N ARG A 71 -0.29 2.63 -5.19
CA ARG A 71 -0.80 2.40 -6.55
C ARG A 71 -1.42 1.02 -6.67
N LEU A 72 -0.77 0.00 -6.10
CA LEU A 72 -1.32 -1.35 -6.09
C LEU A 72 -2.65 -1.40 -5.34
N ALA A 73 -2.72 -0.83 -4.15
CA ALA A 73 -3.95 -0.78 -3.35
C ALA A 73 -5.07 -0.08 -4.11
N HIS A 74 -4.76 1.03 -4.78
CA HIS A 74 -5.73 1.75 -5.62
C HIS A 74 -6.20 0.89 -6.79
N GLY A 75 -5.29 0.17 -7.45
CA GLY A 75 -5.63 -0.75 -8.53
C GLY A 75 -6.54 -1.89 -8.06
N LEU A 76 -6.32 -2.42 -6.87
CA LEU A 76 -7.19 -3.44 -6.28
C LEU A 76 -8.60 -2.90 -6.02
N SER A 77 -8.69 -1.67 -5.54
CA SER A 77 -9.98 -1.00 -5.33
C SER A 77 -10.74 -0.80 -6.66
N GLN A 78 -10.03 -0.37 -7.70
CA GLN A 78 -10.61 -0.23 -9.03
C GLN A 78 -11.07 -1.58 -9.59
N ALA A 79 -10.26 -2.62 -9.44
CA ALA A 79 -10.63 -3.97 -9.89
C ALA A 79 -11.87 -4.46 -9.16
N ALA A 80 -11.98 -4.25 -7.85
CA ALA A 80 -13.17 -4.61 -7.08
C ALA A 80 -14.40 -3.88 -7.60
N SER A 81 -14.30 -2.59 -7.86
CA SER A 81 -15.40 -1.79 -8.39
C SER A 81 -15.84 -2.26 -9.79
N MET A 82 -14.87 -2.63 -10.63
CA MET A 82 -15.17 -3.14 -11.97
C MET A 82 -15.91 -4.48 -11.90
N ILE A 83 -15.51 -5.37 -11.02
CA ILE A 83 -16.17 -6.67 -10.84
C ILE A 83 -17.59 -6.47 -10.32
N GLU A 84 -17.76 -5.60 -9.31
CA GLU A 84 -19.10 -5.28 -8.77
C GLU A 84 -20.01 -4.70 -9.85
N SER A 85 -19.48 -3.80 -10.67
CA SER A 85 -20.23 -3.20 -11.78
C SER A 85 -20.60 -4.25 -12.82
N HIS A 86 -19.68 -5.14 -13.18
CA HIS A 86 -19.93 -6.21 -14.14
C HIS A 86 -20.97 -7.19 -13.61
N GLU A 87 -20.90 -7.58 -12.35
CA GLU A 87 -21.89 -8.45 -11.72
C GLU A 87 -23.27 -7.79 -11.72
N GLY A 88 -23.34 -6.49 -11.40
CA GLY A 88 -24.58 -5.73 -11.42
C GLY A 88 -25.17 -5.64 -12.83
N ASP A 89 -24.34 -5.40 -13.84
CA ASP A 89 -24.77 -5.36 -15.24
C ASP A 89 -25.26 -6.72 -15.70
N SER A 90 -24.57 -7.79 -15.34
CA SER A 90 -24.99 -9.16 -15.65
C SER A 90 -26.32 -9.51 -15.01
N ALA A 91 -26.53 -9.14 -13.75
CA ALA A 91 -27.77 -9.36 -13.04
C ALA A 91 -28.94 -8.60 -13.70
N ARG A 92 -28.71 -7.34 -14.08
CA ARG A 92 -29.70 -6.53 -14.79
C ARG A 92 -30.02 -7.12 -16.14
N SER A 93 -29.05 -7.60 -16.89
CA SER A 93 -29.22 -8.22 -18.18
C SER A 93 -30.06 -9.50 -18.07
N LEU A 94 -29.78 -10.33 -17.07
CA LEU A 94 -30.56 -11.54 -16.81
C LEU A 94 -32.02 -11.23 -16.43
N THR A 95 -32.21 -10.22 -15.58
CA THR A 95 -33.53 -9.76 -15.17
C THR A 95 -34.32 -9.24 -16.37
N ALA A 96 -33.70 -8.42 -17.22
CA ALA A 96 -34.30 -7.89 -18.42
C ALA A 96 -34.67 -9.01 -19.41
N PHE A 97 -33.79 -9.99 -19.59
CA PHE A 97 -34.02 -11.16 -20.42
C PHE A 97 -35.23 -11.96 -19.92
N ALA A 98 -35.28 -12.24 -18.63
CA ALA A 98 -36.38 -12.98 -18.02
C ALA A 98 -37.70 -12.22 -18.14
N ALA A 99 -37.71 -10.90 -17.98
CA ALA A 99 -38.88 -10.07 -18.13
C ALA A 99 -39.36 -9.99 -19.59
N GLY A 100 -38.43 -10.06 -20.54
CA GLY A 100 -38.73 -10.01 -21.97
C GLY A 100 -39.13 -11.34 -22.57
N ALA A 101 -38.90 -12.42 -21.86
CA ALA A 101 -39.29 -13.74 -22.33
C ALA A 101 -40.77 -14.05 -22.05
#